data_a2a4cbd031470da69a839ed7f3ce57a9
#
_entry.id   a2a4cbd031470da69a839ed7f3ce57a9
#
_cell.length_a   1.000
_cell.length_b   1.000
_cell.length_c   1.000
_cell.angle_alpha   90.00
_cell.angle_beta   90.00
_cell.angle_gamma   90.00
#
_symmetry.space_group_name_H-M   'P 1'
#
loop_
_entity.id
_entity.type
_entity.pdbx_description
1 polymer ?
#
loop_
_entity_poly.entity_id
_entity_poly.type
_entity_poly.pdbx_seq_one_letter_code
_entity_poly.pdbx_strand_id
1 'polypeptide(L)'
;SSAASDVYKRQVVNAGRLMKEGRAGAVKLEGGKEVCPQIKAIVSAGIPVVAHLGLTPQSINTFGGFKVQGKTEAAAKKLIEDAKAVEEAGAFLLVLECVPAKLAKLVTESINIPTIGIGAGAGCDGQVLVIYDMLGMFSDFKPKFVKHFANAGDVIREAVKTYIAEIDDGTFPAEEHCYKIDDEVIDKLY
;
A
#
# COMPACT_ATOMS: atom_id res chain seq x y z
N SER A 1 -4.97 -10.28 31.09
CA SER A 1 -4.30 -11.58 30.90
C SER A 1 -2.93 -11.37 30.27
N SER A 2 -1.95 -12.21 30.58
CA SER A 2 -0.56 -12.14 30.08
C SER A 2 -0.47 -12.08 28.56
N ALA A 3 -1.32 -12.83 27.83
CA ALA A 3 -1.33 -12.86 26.37
C ALA A 3 -1.64 -11.48 25.72
N ALA A 4 -2.57 -10.72 26.26
CA ALA A 4 -2.88 -9.38 25.75
C ALA A 4 -1.69 -8.42 25.97
N SER A 5 -1.05 -8.45 27.14
CA SER A 5 0.13 -7.61 27.42
C SER A 5 1.33 -7.95 26.52
N ASP A 6 1.49 -9.21 26.14
CA ASP A 6 2.56 -9.64 25.24
C ASP A 6 2.34 -9.19 23.80
N VAL A 7 1.08 -9.17 23.32
CA VAL A 7 0.73 -8.63 22.00
C VAL A 7 1.07 -7.13 21.92
N TYR A 8 0.74 -6.36 22.95
CA TYR A 8 1.07 -4.93 23.02
C TYR A 8 2.57 -4.68 22.96
N LYS A 9 3.33 -5.39 23.81
CA LYS A 9 4.80 -5.26 23.84
C LYS A 9 5.43 -5.58 22.50
N ARG A 10 4.98 -6.65 21.83
CA ARG A 10 5.46 -7.04 20.50
C ARG A 10 5.21 -5.97 19.45
N GLN A 11 4.06 -5.29 19.47
CA GLN A 11 3.77 -4.24 18.50
C GLN A 11 4.70 -3.03 18.65
N VAL A 12 4.99 -2.59 19.87
CA VAL A 12 5.96 -1.51 20.12
C VAL A 12 7.37 -1.92 19.68
N VAL A 13 7.78 -3.15 20.00
CA VAL A 13 9.07 -3.69 19.55
C VAL A 13 9.17 -3.76 18.04
N ASN A 14 8.12 -4.26 17.35
CA ASN A 14 8.10 -4.35 15.90
C ASN A 14 8.11 -2.96 15.26
N ALA A 15 7.35 -1.99 15.79
CA ALA A 15 7.41 -0.61 15.36
C ALA A 15 8.83 -0.04 15.49
N GLY A 16 9.49 -0.28 16.64
CA GLY A 16 10.89 0.11 16.85
C GLY A 16 11.86 -0.51 15.84
N ARG A 17 11.65 -1.78 15.47
CA ARG A 17 12.45 -2.44 14.43
C ARG A 17 12.22 -1.83 13.04
N LEU A 18 10.99 -1.54 12.67
CA LEU A 18 10.69 -0.85 11.40
C LEU A 18 11.39 0.51 11.32
N MET A 19 11.45 1.25 12.42
CA MET A 19 12.17 2.53 12.47
C MET A 19 13.70 2.35 12.38
N LYS A 20 14.27 1.45 13.17
CA LYS A 20 15.73 1.30 13.30
C LYS A 20 16.34 0.48 12.18
N GLU A 21 15.76 -0.66 11.86
CA GLU A 21 16.26 -1.61 10.87
C GLU A 21 15.71 -1.27 9.47
N GLY A 22 14.40 -0.95 9.38
CA GLY A 22 13.70 -0.62 8.14
C GLY A 22 13.87 0.84 7.70
N ARG A 23 14.42 1.72 8.55
CA ARG A 23 14.57 3.17 8.31
C ARG A 23 13.26 3.85 7.93
N ALA A 24 12.13 3.37 8.45
CA ALA A 24 10.83 3.98 8.23
C ALA A 24 10.73 5.33 8.95
N GLY A 25 10.01 6.30 8.36
CA GLY A 25 9.71 7.58 9.00
C GLY A 25 8.52 7.52 9.95
N ALA A 26 7.63 6.53 9.78
CA ALA A 26 6.45 6.27 10.59
C ALA A 26 6.00 4.82 10.42
N VAL A 27 5.09 4.37 11.27
CA VAL A 27 4.44 3.05 11.15
C VAL A 27 2.94 3.21 10.94
N LYS A 28 2.32 2.29 10.18
CA LYS A 28 0.88 2.28 9.93
C LYS A 28 0.22 1.13 10.70
N LEU A 29 -0.89 1.42 11.41
CA LEU A 29 -1.74 0.44 12.06
C LEU A 29 -3.14 0.46 11.47
N GLU A 30 -3.70 -0.73 11.26
CA GLU A 30 -5.06 -0.95 10.79
C GLU A 30 -5.99 -1.21 11.97
N GLY A 31 -7.14 -0.52 12.00
CA GLY A 31 -8.16 -0.64 13.03
C GLY A 31 -8.55 0.68 13.67
N GLY A 32 -9.69 0.67 14.36
CA GLY A 32 -10.29 1.81 15.04
C GLY A 32 -10.01 1.83 16.55
N LYS A 33 -11.07 2.01 17.35
CA LYS A 33 -10.98 2.08 18.82
C LYS A 33 -10.22 0.90 19.44
N GLU A 34 -10.32 -0.27 18.86
CA GLU A 34 -9.70 -1.51 19.35
C GLU A 34 -8.16 -1.47 19.31
N VAL A 35 -7.54 -0.65 18.46
CA VAL A 35 -6.09 -0.50 18.38
C VAL A 35 -5.56 0.79 19.00
N CYS A 36 -6.41 1.64 19.56
CA CYS A 36 -5.99 2.88 20.21
C CYS A 36 -4.98 2.68 21.35
N PRO A 37 -5.07 1.64 22.18
CA PRO A 37 -4.04 1.39 23.19
C PRO A 37 -2.67 1.12 22.57
N GLN A 38 -2.60 0.42 21.43
CA GLN A 38 -1.37 0.17 20.70
C GLN A 38 -0.80 1.45 20.09
N ILE A 39 -1.66 2.27 19.48
CA ILE A 39 -1.28 3.59 18.95
C ILE A 39 -0.65 4.42 20.06
N LYS A 40 -1.31 4.56 21.21
CA LYS A 40 -0.79 5.30 22.37
C LYS A 40 0.59 4.78 22.84
N ALA A 41 0.77 3.46 22.92
CA ALA A 41 2.02 2.87 23.35
C ALA A 41 3.17 3.14 22.37
N ILE A 42 2.90 3.06 21.06
CA ILE A 42 3.89 3.33 20.01
C ILE A 42 4.24 4.82 19.97
N VAL A 43 3.26 5.69 20.03
CA VAL A 43 3.45 7.16 20.08
C VAL A 43 4.23 7.56 21.33
N SER A 44 3.93 6.96 22.49
CA SER A 44 4.68 7.19 23.76
C SER A 44 6.14 6.75 23.67
N ALA A 45 6.48 5.83 22.77
CA ALA A 45 7.86 5.45 22.46
C ALA A 45 8.55 6.40 21.46
N GLY A 46 7.91 7.53 21.09
CA GLY A 46 8.44 8.52 20.15
C GLY A 46 8.32 8.12 18.67
N ILE A 47 7.48 7.13 18.35
CA ILE A 47 7.32 6.62 16.99
C ILE A 47 6.04 7.21 16.37
N PRO A 48 6.10 7.93 15.24
CA PRO A 48 4.94 8.47 14.56
C PRO A 48 4.04 7.34 14.02
N VAL A 49 2.71 7.48 14.22
CA VAL A 49 1.73 6.48 13.80
C VAL A 49 0.76 7.05 12.79
N VAL A 50 0.59 6.34 11.68
CA VAL A 50 -0.49 6.51 10.70
C VAL A 50 -1.61 5.52 11.04
N ALA A 51 -2.82 6.00 11.22
CA ALA A 51 -3.99 5.13 11.35
C ALA A 51 -4.56 4.75 9.99
N HIS A 52 -5.24 3.61 9.89
CA HIS A 52 -5.90 3.16 8.68
C HIS A 52 -7.28 2.59 8.98
N LEU A 53 -8.30 3.19 8.39
CA LEU A 53 -9.72 2.84 8.56
C LEU A 53 -10.39 2.56 7.20
N GLY A 54 -11.56 1.96 7.26
CA GLY A 54 -12.31 1.50 6.11
C GLY A 54 -12.02 0.05 5.80
N LEU A 55 -11.71 -0.27 4.54
CA LEU A 55 -11.20 -1.59 4.20
C LEU A 55 -9.76 -1.70 4.68
N THR A 56 -9.51 -2.62 5.58
CA THR A 56 -8.18 -2.91 6.11
C THR A 56 -7.73 -4.27 5.56
N PRO A 57 -6.72 -4.33 4.67
CA PRO A 57 -6.32 -5.57 4.00
C PRO A 57 -6.00 -6.73 4.94
N GLN A 58 -5.42 -6.45 6.11
CA GLN A 58 -5.12 -7.48 7.10
C GLN A 58 -6.39 -8.13 7.71
N SER A 59 -7.52 -7.42 7.66
CA SER A 59 -8.81 -7.90 8.18
C SER A 59 -9.76 -8.39 7.08
N ILE A 60 -9.29 -8.56 5.84
CA ILE A 60 -10.11 -8.86 4.67
C ILE A 60 -10.94 -10.13 4.83
N ASN A 61 -10.40 -11.14 5.51
CA ASN A 61 -11.10 -12.39 5.80
C ASN A 61 -12.29 -12.17 6.76
N THR A 62 -12.17 -11.22 7.68
CA THR A 62 -13.24 -10.85 8.63
C THR A 62 -14.37 -10.09 7.92
N PHE A 63 -14.05 -9.32 6.87
CA PHE A 63 -15.03 -8.57 6.08
C PHE A 63 -15.68 -9.38 4.96
N GLY A 64 -15.25 -10.61 4.73
CA GLY A 64 -15.76 -11.46 3.64
C GLY A 64 -15.42 -10.92 2.24
N GLY A 65 -14.21 -10.36 2.07
CA GLY A 65 -13.67 -9.86 0.80
C GLY A 65 -13.58 -8.33 0.71
N PHE A 66 -13.22 -7.85 -0.48
CA PHE A 66 -13.05 -6.43 -0.81
C PHE A 66 -14.40 -5.70 -0.88
N LYS A 67 -14.94 -5.24 0.26
CA LYS A 67 -16.22 -4.55 0.33
C LYS A 67 -16.04 -3.09 0.77
N VAL A 68 -16.82 -2.19 0.17
CA VAL A 68 -16.92 -0.78 0.60
C VAL A 68 -17.46 -0.73 2.01
N GLN A 69 -16.76 -0.02 2.90
CA GLN A 69 -17.06 0.11 4.32
C GLN A 69 -17.93 1.35 4.60
N GLY A 70 -18.68 1.36 5.71
CA GLY A 70 -19.45 2.54 6.14
C GLY A 70 -20.76 2.78 5.37
N LYS A 71 -21.36 1.77 4.74
CA LYS A 71 -22.59 1.93 3.94
C LYS A 71 -23.88 2.03 4.77
N THR A 72 -23.88 1.59 6.02
CA THR A 72 -25.04 1.69 6.91
C THR A 72 -24.84 2.83 7.90
N GLU A 73 -25.94 3.35 8.47
CA GLU A 73 -25.86 4.41 9.47
C GLU A 73 -24.97 4.03 10.66
N ALA A 74 -25.12 2.82 11.19
CA ALA A 74 -24.31 2.32 12.29
C ALA A 74 -22.82 2.22 11.92
N ALA A 75 -22.50 1.71 10.72
CA ALA A 75 -21.14 1.60 10.24
C ALA A 75 -20.51 2.97 9.94
N ALA A 76 -21.29 3.93 9.45
CA ALA A 76 -20.83 5.30 9.21
C ALA A 76 -20.54 6.02 10.54
N LYS A 77 -21.42 5.91 11.53
CA LYS A 77 -21.22 6.46 12.89
C LYS A 77 -19.96 5.86 13.52
N LYS A 78 -19.82 4.53 13.46
CA LYS A 78 -18.64 3.84 13.97
C LYS A 78 -17.35 4.37 13.32
N LEU A 79 -17.34 4.56 11.99
CA LEU A 79 -16.14 5.03 11.27
C LEU A 79 -15.73 6.45 11.73
N ILE A 80 -16.69 7.36 11.93
CA ILE A 80 -16.44 8.72 12.46
C ILE A 80 -15.89 8.66 13.89
N GLU A 81 -16.49 7.82 14.74
CA GLU A 81 -16.02 7.63 16.10
C GLU A 81 -14.62 7.00 16.17
N ASP A 82 -14.34 6.03 15.31
CA ASP A 82 -13.01 5.41 15.20
C ASP A 82 -11.97 6.44 14.73
N ALA A 83 -12.31 7.30 13.75
CA ALA A 83 -11.41 8.34 13.27
C ALA A 83 -11.00 9.32 14.39
N LYS A 84 -11.97 9.78 15.18
CA LYS A 84 -11.71 10.63 16.36
C LYS A 84 -10.88 9.91 17.42
N ALA A 85 -11.17 8.64 17.67
CA ALA A 85 -10.46 7.87 18.67
C ALA A 85 -8.99 7.61 18.31
N VAL A 86 -8.66 7.35 17.03
CA VAL A 86 -7.28 7.17 16.61
C VAL A 86 -6.50 8.50 16.61
N GLU A 87 -7.14 9.63 16.28
CA GLU A 87 -6.56 10.96 16.47
C GLU A 87 -6.24 11.23 17.95
N GLU A 88 -7.19 11.02 18.85
CA GLU A 88 -7.01 11.16 20.30
C GLU A 88 -5.93 10.21 20.86
N ALA A 89 -5.73 9.07 20.22
CA ALA A 89 -4.67 8.14 20.56
C ALA A 89 -3.28 8.60 20.12
N GLY A 90 -3.18 9.66 19.31
CA GLY A 90 -1.94 10.29 18.86
C GLY A 90 -1.50 9.91 17.45
N ALA A 91 -2.35 9.31 16.63
CA ALA A 91 -2.08 9.20 15.20
C ALA A 91 -1.95 10.60 14.59
N PHE A 92 -0.98 10.80 13.69
CA PHE A 92 -0.74 12.09 13.05
C PHE A 92 -1.33 12.18 11.63
N LEU A 93 -1.80 11.07 11.08
CA LEU A 93 -2.38 10.94 9.76
C LEU A 93 -3.34 9.75 9.71
N LEU A 94 -4.42 9.85 8.93
CA LEU A 94 -5.39 8.80 8.74
C LEU A 94 -5.52 8.41 7.27
N VAL A 95 -5.38 7.12 6.96
CA VAL A 95 -5.74 6.55 5.65
C VAL A 95 -7.19 6.09 5.68
N LEU A 96 -7.96 6.46 4.65
CA LEU A 96 -9.34 6.00 4.43
C LEU A 96 -9.39 5.18 3.15
N GLU A 97 -9.68 3.87 3.27
CA GLU A 97 -9.74 2.96 2.13
C GLU A 97 -11.14 2.42 1.88
N CYS A 98 -11.59 2.48 0.61
CA CYS A 98 -12.88 1.95 0.16
C CYS A 98 -14.06 2.44 1.02
N VAL A 99 -14.13 3.74 1.26
CA VAL A 99 -15.19 4.44 2.01
C VAL A 99 -16.04 5.29 1.04
N PRO A 100 -17.38 5.37 1.21
CA PRO A 100 -18.20 6.26 0.38
C PRO A 100 -17.70 7.71 0.43
N ALA A 101 -17.57 8.36 -0.73
CA ALA A 101 -16.95 9.69 -0.87
C ALA A 101 -17.52 10.76 0.07
N LYS A 102 -18.85 10.78 0.26
CA LYS A 102 -19.51 11.73 1.19
C LYS A 102 -19.14 11.45 2.66
N LEU A 103 -19.00 10.17 3.02
CA LEU A 103 -18.62 9.79 4.38
C LEU A 103 -17.13 10.10 4.62
N ALA A 104 -16.27 9.82 3.67
CA ALA A 104 -14.85 10.16 3.78
C ALA A 104 -14.63 11.67 3.95
N LYS A 105 -15.36 12.50 3.17
CA LYS A 105 -15.37 13.95 3.35
C LYS A 105 -15.80 14.36 4.76
N LEU A 106 -16.89 13.78 5.26
CA LEU A 106 -17.39 14.07 6.61
C LEU A 106 -16.39 13.67 7.70
N VAL A 107 -15.70 12.53 7.53
CA VAL A 107 -14.62 12.11 8.43
C VAL A 107 -13.47 13.13 8.39
N THR A 108 -13.02 13.54 7.21
CA THR A 108 -11.96 14.55 7.04
C THR A 108 -12.32 15.87 7.74
N GLU A 109 -13.56 16.32 7.62
CA GLU A 109 -14.05 17.56 8.26
C GLU A 109 -14.24 17.42 9.77
N SER A 110 -14.26 16.20 10.33
CA SER A 110 -14.54 15.92 11.75
C SER A 110 -13.30 15.69 12.61
N ILE A 111 -12.10 15.65 12.01
CA ILE A 111 -10.81 15.47 12.68
C ILE A 111 -9.83 16.56 12.25
N ASN A 112 -8.72 16.73 12.97
CA ASN A 112 -7.71 17.76 12.69
C ASN A 112 -6.44 17.21 12.02
N ILE A 113 -6.25 15.89 12.04
CA ILE A 113 -5.13 15.25 11.36
C ILE A 113 -5.42 15.06 9.87
N PRO A 114 -4.42 15.16 8.98
CA PRO A 114 -4.60 14.97 7.55
C PRO A 114 -5.16 13.59 7.20
N THR A 115 -5.98 13.53 6.15
CA THR A 115 -6.52 12.28 5.61
C THR A 115 -5.96 11.97 4.23
N ILE A 116 -5.65 10.69 3.99
CA ILE A 116 -5.24 10.16 2.68
C ILE A 116 -6.28 9.15 2.21
N GLY A 117 -6.91 9.43 1.06
CA GLY A 117 -7.94 8.57 0.49
C GLY A 117 -7.39 7.59 -0.53
N ILE A 118 -7.89 6.36 -0.52
CA ILE A 118 -7.79 5.38 -1.59
C ILE A 118 -9.15 4.71 -1.79
N GLY A 119 -9.79 4.96 -2.93
CA GLY A 119 -11.19 4.55 -3.13
C GLY A 119 -12.18 5.24 -2.17
N ALA A 120 -11.84 6.44 -1.70
CA ALA A 120 -12.63 7.23 -0.75
C ALA A 120 -13.15 8.56 -1.34
N GLY A 121 -13.00 8.77 -2.64
CA GLY A 121 -13.38 10.00 -3.33
C GLY A 121 -12.40 11.15 -3.10
N ALA A 122 -12.71 12.33 -3.63
CA ALA A 122 -11.82 13.51 -3.64
C ALA A 122 -11.91 14.39 -2.39
N GLY A 123 -12.66 13.97 -1.36
CA GLY A 123 -12.90 14.78 -0.16
C GLY A 123 -11.88 14.59 0.96
N CYS A 124 -10.81 13.84 0.74
CA CYS A 124 -9.65 13.72 1.63
C CYS A 124 -8.58 14.75 1.27
N ASP A 125 -7.68 15.07 2.21
CA ASP A 125 -6.60 16.05 2.01
C ASP A 125 -5.56 15.59 1.00
N GLY A 126 -5.36 14.27 0.86
CA GLY A 126 -4.48 13.67 -0.13
C GLY A 126 -5.03 12.37 -0.68
N GLN A 127 -4.34 11.83 -1.69
CA GLN A 127 -4.71 10.58 -2.36
C GLN A 127 -3.48 9.68 -2.47
N VAL A 128 -3.71 8.37 -2.38
CA VAL A 128 -2.73 7.35 -2.73
C VAL A 128 -3.34 6.35 -3.71
N LEU A 129 -2.51 5.80 -4.57
CA LEU A 129 -2.86 4.69 -5.46
C LEU A 129 -1.67 3.74 -5.55
N VAL A 130 -1.95 2.45 -5.53
CA VAL A 130 -0.90 1.42 -5.69
C VAL A 130 -0.26 1.61 -7.06
N ILE A 131 1.08 1.66 -7.10
CA ILE A 131 1.82 1.97 -8.33
C ILE A 131 1.54 0.98 -9.46
N TYR A 132 1.38 -0.31 -9.14
CA TYR A 132 1.02 -1.33 -10.14
C TYR A 132 -0.36 -1.08 -10.76
N ASP A 133 -1.33 -0.64 -9.95
CA ASP A 133 -2.66 -0.25 -10.43
C ASP A 133 -2.58 1.04 -11.24
N MET A 134 -1.86 2.04 -10.76
CA MET A 134 -1.70 3.33 -11.42
C MET A 134 -1.07 3.19 -12.80
N LEU A 135 -0.06 2.34 -12.93
CA LEU A 135 0.67 2.12 -14.18
C LEU A 135 0.08 1.02 -15.08
N GLY A 136 -1.02 0.36 -14.65
CA GLY A 136 -1.63 -0.72 -15.43
C GLY A 136 -0.71 -1.92 -15.60
N MET A 137 0.08 -2.25 -14.57
CA MET A 137 0.98 -3.41 -14.59
C MET A 137 0.27 -4.70 -14.19
N PHE A 138 -0.89 -4.60 -13.54
CA PHE A 138 -1.73 -5.71 -13.12
C PHE A 138 -3.00 -5.76 -13.96
N SER A 139 -3.35 -6.90 -14.54
CA SER A 139 -4.43 -7.04 -15.53
C SER A 139 -5.63 -7.86 -15.07
N ASP A 140 -5.47 -8.71 -14.03
CA ASP A 140 -6.48 -9.71 -13.69
C ASP A 140 -7.69 -9.12 -12.97
N PHE A 141 -7.51 -8.03 -12.25
CA PHE A 141 -8.60 -7.35 -11.56
C PHE A 141 -8.32 -5.84 -11.45
N LYS A 142 -9.31 -5.03 -11.85
CA LYS A 142 -9.25 -3.58 -11.71
C LYS A 142 -10.36 -3.11 -10.77
N PRO A 143 -10.03 -2.67 -9.53
CA PRO A 143 -11.01 -2.05 -8.64
C PRO A 143 -11.69 -0.83 -9.28
N LYS A 144 -12.96 -0.58 -8.95
CA LYS A 144 -13.73 0.54 -9.52
C LYS A 144 -13.05 1.91 -9.35
N PHE A 145 -12.32 2.10 -8.25
CA PHE A 145 -11.65 3.37 -7.93
C PHE A 145 -10.30 3.54 -8.64
N VAL A 146 -9.79 2.49 -9.28
CA VAL A 146 -8.50 2.54 -9.98
C VAL A 146 -8.65 3.15 -11.36
N LYS A 147 -7.92 4.22 -11.61
CA LYS A 147 -7.66 4.76 -12.95
C LYS A 147 -6.23 4.39 -13.35
N HIS A 148 -6.10 3.75 -14.51
CA HIS A 148 -4.78 3.57 -15.13
C HIS A 148 -4.34 4.89 -15.75
N PHE A 149 -3.14 5.34 -15.43
CA PHE A 149 -2.49 6.50 -16.03
C PHE A 149 -1.51 6.10 -17.13
N ALA A 150 -1.17 4.80 -17.20
CA ALA A 150 -0.35 4.18 -18.23
C ALA A 150 -0.76 2.72 -18.40
N ASN A 151 -0.24 2.05 -19.44
CA ASN A 151 -0.38 0.61 -19.70
C ASN A 151 1.00 -0.05 -19.74
N ALA A 152 1.80 0.12 -18.70
CA ALA A 152 3.16 -0.40 -18.63
C ALA A 152 3.21 -1.93 -18.76
N GLY A 153 2.20 -2.64 -18.25
CA GLY A 153 2.09 -4.08 -18.37
C GLY A 153 2.03 -4.57 -19.82
N ASP A 154 1.31 -3.86 -20.70
CA ASP A 154 1.26 -4.20 -22.13
C ASP A 154 2.61 -3.96 -22.80
N VAL A 155 3.23 -2.82 -22.52
CA VAL A 155 4.57 -2.48 -23.06
C VAL A 155 5.61 -3.52 -22.67
N ILE A 156 5.62 -3.93 -21.40
CA ILE A 156 6.55 -4.96 -20.91
C ILE A 156 6.29 -6.30 -21.59
N ARG A 157 5.03 -6.73 -21.71
CA ARG A 157 4.67 -7.99 -22.39
C ARG A 157 5.10 -8.01 -23.85
N GLU A 158 4.85 -6.94 -24.59
CA GLU A 158 5.23 -6.85 -25.99
C GLU A 158 6.76 -6.82 -26.14
N ALA A 159 7.49 -6.10 -25.29
CA ALA A 159 8.96 -6.11 -25.31
C ALA A 159 9.52 -7.53 -25.06
N VAL A 160 8.94 -8.28 -24.11
CA VAL A 160 9.36 -9.67 -23.85
C VAL A 160 9.04 -10.58 -25.04
N LYS A 161 7.86 -10.43 -25.67
CA LYS A 161 7.50 -11.19 -26.87
C LYS A 161 8.45 -10.92 -28.02
N THR A 162 8.78 -9.64 -28.26
CA THR A 162 9.73 -9.23 -29.30
C THR A 162 11.10 -9.85 -29.03
N TYR A 163 11.59 -9.76 -27.79
CA TYR A 163 12.85 -10.38 -27.39
C TYR A 163 12.89 -11.89 -27.65
N ILE A 164 11.81 -12.61 -27.32
CA ILE A 164 11.73 -14.06 -27.59
C ILE A 164 11.74 -14.33 -29.10
N ALA A 165 10.95 -13.58 -29.88
CA ALA A 165 10.86 -13.76 -31.31
C ALA A 165 12.22 -13.50 -32.01
N GLU A 166 12.95 -12.47 -31.59
CA GLU A 166 14.28 -12.14 -32.14
C GLU A 166 15.36 -13.18 -31.79
N ILE A 167 15.24 -13.84 -30.63
CA ILE A 167 16.09 -14.99 -30.31
C ILE A 167 15.77 -16.18 -31.23
N ASP A 168 14.47 -16.47 -31.41
CA ASP A 168 14.02 -17.63 -32.18
C ASP A 168 14.35 -17.49 -33.67
N ASP A 169 14.31 -16.29 -34.23
CA ASP A 169 14.63 -15.99 -35.62
C ASP A 169 16.14 -15.63 -35.85
N GLY A 170 16.92 -15.49 -34.77
CA GLY A 170 18.37 -15.23 -34.82
C GLY A 170 18.74 -13.77 -35.10
N THR A 171 17.80 -12.81 -34.99
CA THR A 171 18.09 -11.37 -35.14
C THR A 171 18.71 -10.77 -33.87
N PHE A 172 18.50 -11.39 -32.71
CA PHE A 172 19.20 -11.05 -31.47
C PHE A 172 19.94 -12.29 -30.91
N PRO A 173 21.22 -12.16 -30.46
CA PRO A 173 22.05 -10.95 -30.52
C PRO A 173 22.58 -10.68 -31.93
N ALA A 174 22.50 -9.42 -32.36
CA ALA A 174 23.18 -8.98 -33.59
C ALA A 174 24.67 -8.74 -33.35
N GLU A 175 25.45 -8.50 -34.44
CA GLU A 175 26.90 -8.31 -34.35
C GLU A 175 27.30 -7.19 -33.35
N GLU A 176 26.51 -6.12 -33.27
CA GLU A 176 26.74 -5.00 -32.34
C GLU A 176 26.58 -5.38 -30.86
N HIS A 177 25.90 -6.49 -30.58
CA HIS A 177 25.73 -7.04 -29.24
C HIS A 177 26.78 -8.09 -28.85
N CYS A 178 27.77 -8.38 -29.79
CA CYS A 178 28.76 -9.41 -29.60
C CYS A 178 30.14 -8.81 -29.27
N TYR A 179 30.86 -9.47 -28.39
CA TYR A 179 32.26 -9.13 -28.11
C TYR A 179 33.15 -9.79 -29.13
N LYS A 180 34.13 -9.04 -29.65
CA LYS A 180 35.12 -9.53 -30.59
C LYS A 180 36.32 -10.16 -29.87
N ILE A 181 36.87 -11.19 -30.44
CA ILE A 181 38.15 -11.79 -30.05
C ILE A 181 39.02 -11.85 -31.29
N ASP A 182 40.31 -11.71 -31.14
CA ASP A 182 41.28 -11.83 -32.25
C ASP A 182 41.28 -13.26 -32.78
N ASP A 183 41.20 -13.42 -34.11
CA ASP A 183 41.23 -14.74 -34.79
C ASP A 183 42.49 -15.50 -34.43
N GLU A 184 43.66 -14.81 -34.33
CA GLU A 184 44.93 -15.44 -33.92
C GLU A 184 44.87 -16.09 -32.52
N VAL A 185 43.99 -15.62 -31.64
CA VAL A 185 43.78 -16.24 -30.32
C VAL A 185 42.96 -17.52 -30.45
N ILE A 186 41.95 -17.50 -31.31
CA ILE A 186 41.11 -18.68 -31.59
C ILE A 186 41.93 -19.77 -32.28
N ASP A 187 42.73 -19.41 -33.30
CA ASP A 187 43.59 -20.35 -34.06
C ASP A 187 44.62 -21.09 -33.18
N LYS A 188 44.97 -20.52 -32.02
CA LYS A 188 45.89 -21.15 -31.05
C LYS A 188 45.20 -22.14 -30.11
N LEU A 189 43.88 -22.25 -30.15
CA LEU A 189 43.11 -23.15 -29.27
C LEU A 189 42.83 -24.52 -29.93
N TYR A 190 43.07 -24.63 -31.20
CA TYR A 190 42.95 -25.84 -32.02
C TYR A 190 44.26 -26.13 -32.74
#